data_0a1740e765a9b17ca3d6a308feca1840
#
_entry.id   0a1740e765a9b17ca3d6a308feca1840
#
_cell.length_a   1.000
_cell.length_b   1.000
_cell.length_c   1.000
_cell.angle_alpha   90.00
_cell.angle_beta   90.00
_cell.angle_gamma   90.00
#
_symmetry.space_group_name_H-M   'P 1'
#
loop_
_entity.id
_entity.type
_entity.pdbx_description
1 polymer ?
#
loop_
_entity_poly.entity_id
_entity_poly.type
_entity_poly.pdbx_seq_one_letter_code
_entity_poly.pdbx_strand_id
1 'polypeptide(L)'
;MIKLLLVEDNPVDAQLTRDLLAEWPLDQFEITHAPILADGLTRLSRDRFDVVLLDLSLPDTHGLSTVTQVLATSPGVPVVVLSGHDDHPLALKALQHGAQDYLVKGEGGTDFLA
;
A
#
# COMPACT_ATOMS: atom_id res chain seq x y z
N MET A 1 1.99 18.63 0.55
CA MET A 1 1.55 17.50 -0.30
C MET A 1 1.92 16.18 0.39
N ILE A 2 1.02 15.23 0.36
CA ILE A 2 1.22 13.94 1.00
C ILE A 2 2.00 13.05 0.06
N LYS A 3 3.16 12.60 0.49
CA LYS A 3 3.99 11.68 -0.28
C LYS A 3 3.57 10.25 0.01
N LEU A 4 3.05 9.58 -1.00
CA LEU A 4 2.50 8.25 -0.90
C LEU A 4 3.32 7.28 -1.74
N LEU A 5 3.74 6.18 -1.13
CA LEU A 5 4.37 5.07 -1.85
C LEU A 5 3.32 4.00 -2.08
N LEU A 6 3.08 3.67 -3.35
CA LEU A 6 2.15 2.60 -3.74
C LEU A 6 2.96 1.41 -4.21
N VAL A 7 2.89 0.31 -3.46
CA VAL A 7 3.57 -0.94 -3.81
C VAL A 7 2.51 -1.92 -4.31
N GLU A 8 2.44 -2.06 -5.63
CA GLU A 8 1.39 -2.81 -6.30
C GLU A 8 1.91 -3.33 -7.64
N ASP A 9 1.85 -4.65 -7.85
CA ASP A 9 2.36 -5.26 -9.08
C ASP A 9 1.36 -5.25 -10.24
N ASN A 10 0.07 -5.21 -9.96
CA ASN A 10 -0.95 -5.21 -11.00
C ASN A 10 -1.13 -3.80 -11.56
N PRO A 11 -0.82 -3.57 -12.85
CA PRO A 11 -0.89 -2.22 -13.41
C PRO A 11 -2.32 -1.67 -13.45
N VAL A 12 -3.32 -2.52 -13.58
CA VAL A 12 -4.73 -2.07 -13.57
C VAL A 12 -5.11 -1.59 -12.18
N ASP A 13 -4.77 -2.36 -11.14
CA ASP A 13 -5.05 -1.97 -9.76
C ASP A 13 -4.28 -0.72 -9.37
N ALA A 14 -3.03 -0.60 -9.81
CA ALA A 14 -2.23 0.59 -9.53
C ALA A 14 -2.85 1.83 -10.17
N GLN A 15 -3.31 1.72 -11.41
CA GLN A 15 -3.93 2.85 -12.09
C GLN A 15 -5.27 3.22 -11.44
N LEU A 16 -6.06 2.22 -11.05
CA LEU A 16 -7.32 2.45 -10.35
C LEU A 16 -7.08 3.21 -9.04
N THR A 17 -6.09 2.80 -8.29
CA THR A 17 -5.75 3.47 -7.03
C THR A 17 -5.32 4.91 -7.28
N ARG A 18 -4.51 5.16 -8.30
CA ARG A 18 -4.10 6.52 -8.65
C ARG A 18 -5.30 7.37 -9.05
N ASP A 19 -6.22 6.81 -9.83
CA ASP A 19 -7.41 7.54 -10.28
C ASP A 19 -8.31 7.91 -9.10
N LEU A 20 -8.48 7.00 -8.15
CA LEU A 20 -9.28 7.26 -6.96
C LEU A 20 -8.66 8.36 -6.10
N LEU A 21 -7.34 8.34 -5.94
CA LEU A 21 -6.65 9.37 -5.18
C LEU A 21 -6.70 10.72 -5.87
N ALA A 22 -6.68 10.74 -7.20
CA ALA A 22 -6.76 11.97 -7.97
C ALA A 22 -8.11 12.66 -7.87
N GLU A 23 -9.15 11.93 -7.47
CA GLU A 23 -10.49 12.50 -7.28
C GLU A 23 -10.62 13.29 -5.99
N TRP A 24 -9.66 13.20 -5.09
CA TRP A 24 -9.70 13.95 -3.84
C TRP A 24 -9.55 15.46 -4.14
N PRO A 25 -10.31 16.30 -3.47
CA PRO A 25 -10.51 17.66 -3.94
C PRO A 25 -9.30 18.59 -3.89
N LEU A 26 -8.19 18.17 -3.35
CA LEU A 26 -7.07 19.07 -3.12
C LEU A 26 -5.76 18.64 -3.79
N ASP A 27 -5.81 17.68 -4.70
CA ASP A 27 -4.60 17.20 -5.38
C ASP A 27 -3.44 16.98 -4.42
N GLN A 28 -3.72 16.35 -3.27
CA GLN A 28 -2.77 16.34 -2.17
C GLN A 28 -1.74 15.23 -2.21
N PHE A 29 -1.85 14.33 -3.16
CA PHE A 29 -0.98 13.16 -3.17
C PHE A 29 0.08 13.26 -4.24
N GLU A 30 1.32 13.06 -3.82
CA GLU A 30 2.43 12.81 -4.72
C GLU A 30 2.70 11.30 -4.65
N ILE A 31 2.34 10.57 -5.71
CA ILE A 31 2.37 9.11 -5.71
C ILE A 31 3.62 8.60 -6.39
N THR A 32 4.38 7.79 -5.68
CA THR A 32 5.49 7.02 -6.25
C THR A 32 5.03 5.58 -6.32
N HIS A 33 5.12 4.97 -7.49
CA HIS A 33 4.68 3.59 -7.70
C HIS A 33 5.88 2.65 -7.77
N ALA A 34 5.83 1.58 -6.98
CA ALA A 34 6.81 0.50 -7.00
C ALA A 34 6.09 -0.80 -7.32
N PRO A 35 6.43 -1.47 -8.43
CA PRO A 35 5.71 -2.69 -8.84
C PRO A 35 6.08 -3.94 -8.05
N ILE A 36 7.22 -3.94 -7.37
CA ILE A 36 7.64 -5.06 -6.52
C ILE A 36 8.15 -4.53 -5.18
N LEU A 37 8.23 -5.41 -4.19
CA LEU A 37 8.65 -5.01 -2.86
C LEU A 37 10.08 -4.46 -2.86
N ALA A 38 11.00 -5.07 -3.58
CA ALA A 38 12.40 -4.62 -3.62
C ALA A 38 12.50 -3.16 -4.03
N ASP A 39 11.74 -2.73 -5.05
CA ASP A 39 11.70 -1.33 -5.46
C ASP A 39 11.13 -0.44 -4.36
N GLY A 40 10.08 -0.91 -3.70
CA GLY A 40 9.47 -0.17 -2.60
C GLY A 40 10.43 0.05 -1.45
N LEU A 41 11.17 -0.99 -1.06
CA LEU A 41 12.15 -0.90 0.01
C LEU A 41 13.29 0.06 -0.36
N THR A 42 13.74 0.02 -1.61
CA THR A 42 14.77 0.95 -2.10
C THR A 42 14.28 2.39 -1.98
N ARG A 43 13.05 2.66 -2.39
CA ARG A 43 12.46 3.99 -2.27
C ARG A 43 12.36 4.43 -0.82
N LEU A 44 11.90 3.55 0.06
CA LEU A 44 11.76 3.86 1.49
C LEU A 44 13.10 4.17 2.16
N SER A 45 14.18 3.56 1.69
CA SER A 45 15.51 3.81 2.24
C SER A 45 16.10 5.14 1.78
N ARG A 46 15.60 5.70 0.67
CA ARG A 46 16.13 6.93 0.08
C ARG A 46 15.29 8.16 0.38
N ASP A 47 13.96 7.99 0.36
CA ASP A 47 13.02 9.09 0.44
C ASP A 47 12.12 8.94 1.66
N ARG A 48 11.60 10.08 2.12
CA ARG A 48 10.63 10.07 3.18
C ARG A 48 9.22 10.03 2.59
N PHE A 49 8.39 9.11 3.07
CA PHE A 49 7.00 9.02 2.67
C PHE A 49 6.10 9.24 3.87
N ASP A 50 4.91 9.78 3.62
CA ASP A 50 3.91 10.03 4.66
C ASP A 50 3.02 8.83 4.87
N VAL A 51 2.86 7.98 3.86
CA VAL A 51 2.06 6.75 3.94
C VAL A 51 2.50 5.77 2.87
N VAL A 52 2.34 4.48 3.17
CA VAL A 52 2.59 3.39 2.22
C VAL A 52 1.29 2.63 2.00
N LEU A 53 0.88 2.49 0.74
CA LEU A 53 -0.17 1.55 0.35
C LEU A 53 0.53 0.30 -0.17
N LEU A 54 0.29 -0.82 0.49
CA LEU A 54 1.07 -2.04 0.30
C LEU A 54 0.18 -3.22 -0.06
N ASP A 55 0.35 -3.73 -1.28
CA ASP A 55 -0.30 -4.97 -1.69
C ASP A 55 0.39 -6.15 -0.99
N LEU A 56 -0.39 -7.09 -0.49
CA LEU A 56 0.14 -8.29 0.17
C LEU A 56 0.45 -9.42 -0.80
N SER A 57 0.05 -9.29 -2.06
CA SER A 57 0.23 -10.34 -3.08
C SER A 57 1.22 -9.90 -4.14
N LEU A 58 2.46 -9.62 -3.72
CA LEU A 58 3.51 -9.16 -4.62
C LEU A 58 4.29 -10.36 -5.20
N PRO A 59 4.90 -10.22 -6.39
CA PRO A 59 5.60 -11.33 -7.01
C PRO A 59 6.89 -11.75 -6.28
N ASP A 60 7.53 -10.82 -5.57
CA ASP A 60 8.80 -11.10 -4.88
C ASP A 60 8.62 -11.35 -3.38
N THR A 61 7.41 -11.25 -2.86
CA THR A 61 7.11 -11.55 -1.46
C THR A 61 5.61 -11.65 -1.27
N HIS A 62 5.17 -12.22 -0.16
CA HIS A 62 3.74 -12.26 0.16
C HIS A 62 3.53 -12.47 1.64
N GLY A 63 2.30 -12.24 2.08
CA GLY A 63 1.91 -12.44 3.46
C GLY A 63 2.50 -11.40 4.39
N LEU A 64 2.68 -11.81 5.65
CA LEU A 64 3.12 -10.91 6.70
C LEU A 64 4.57 -10.45 6.54
N SER A 65 5.38 -11.24 5.85
CA SER A 65 6.77 -10.87 5.55
C SER A 65 6.85 -9.53 4.83
N THR A 66 5.89 -9.24 3.95
CA THR A 66 5.81 -7.99 3.23
C THR A 66 5.70 -6.81 4.20
N VAL A 67 4.79 -6.92 5.16
CA VAL A 67 4.57 -5.87 6.16
C VAL A 67 5.80 -5.69 7.03
N THR A 68 6.37 -6.77 7.53
CA THR A 68 7.50 -6.69 8.46
C THR A 68 8.73 -6.07 7.81
N GLN A 69 8.97 -6.36 6.53
CA GLN A 69 10.10 -5.77 5.81
C GLN A 69 9.92 -4.26 5.61
N VAL A 70 8.71 -3.80 5.29
CA VAL A 70 8.43 -2.38 5.15
C VAL A 70 8.63 -1.66 6.48
N LEU A 71 8.08 -2.21 7.56
CA LEU A 71 8.20 -1.59 8.88
C LEU A 71 9.64 -1.58 9.38
N ALA A 72 10.43 -2.61 9.04
CA ALA A 72 11.84 -2.63 9.42
C ALA A 72 12.64 -1.57 8.67
N THR A 73 12.28 -1.30 7.42
CA THR A 73 12.98 -0.29 6.60
C THR A 73 12.59 1.13 7.00
N SER A 74 11.33 1.35 7.34
CA SER A 74 10.83 2.68 7.71
C SER A 74 9.85 2.55 8.89
N PRO A 75 10.38 2.45 10.11
CA PRO A 75 9.54 2.12 11.28
C PRO A 75 8.45 3.12 11.61
N GLY A 76 8.63 4.37 11.25
CA GLY A 76 7.67 5.42 11.58
C GLY A 76 6.59 5.66 10.54
N VAL A 77 6.62 4.97 9.40
CA VAL A 77 5.68 5.24 8.32
C VAL A 77 4.37 4.47 8.54
N PRO A 78 3.21 5.11 8.39
CA PRO A 78 1.93 4.39 8.41
C PRO A 78 1.81 3.50 7.17
N VAL A 79 1.44 2.25 7.39
CA VAL A 79 1.25 1.28 6.30
C VAL A 79 -0.21 0.89 6.24
N VAL A 80 -0.83 1.10 5.08
CA VAL A 80 -2.19 0.64 4.80
C VAL A 80 -2.09 -0.50 3.80
N VAL A 81 -2.62 -1.66 4.18
CA VAL A 81 -2.52 -2.88 3.41
C VAL A 81 -3.66 -2.97 2.41
N LEU A 82 -3.35 -3.34 1.17
CA LEU A 82 -4.34 -3.63 0.14
C LEU A 82 -4.48 -5.14 0.04
N SER A 83 -5.68 -5.66 0.24
CA SER A 83 -5.94 -7.10 0.22
C SER A 83 -7.02 -7.46 -0.78
N GLY A 84 -6.99 -8.70 -1.30
CA GLY A 84 -8.07 -9.23 -2.10
C GLY A 84 -9.23 -9.69 -1.23
N HIS A 85 -10.33 -10.08 -1.88
CA HIS A 85 -11.53 -10.53 -1.16
C HIS A 85 -11.28 -11.71 -0.23
N ASP A 86 -10.38 -12.59 -0.61
CA ASP A 86 -10.14 -13.83 0.13
C ASP A 86 -9.08 -13.67 1.21
N ASP A 87 -8.51 -12.47 1.35
CA ASP A 87 -7.35 -12.24 2.21
C ASP A 87 -7.69 -11.56 3.53
N HIS A 88 -8.95 -11.53 3.94
CA HIS A 88 -9.36 -10.91 5.20
C HIS A 88 -8.58 -11.42 6.42
N PRO A 89 -8.40 -12.75 6.60
CA PRO A 89 -7.61 -13.21 7.75
C PRO A 89 -6.18 -12.71 7.73
N LEU A 90 -5.57 -12.63 6.55
CA LEU A 90 -4.21 -12.12 6.40
C LEU A 90 -4.15 -10.62 6.71
N ALA A 91 -5.14 -9.86 6.24
CA ALA A 91 -5.22 -8.43 6.53
C ALA A 91 -5.33 -8.16 8.03
N LEU A 92 -6.15 -8.95 8.74
CA LEU A 92 -6.27 -8.82 10.19
C LEU A 92 -4.95 -9.12 10.89
N LYS A 93 -4.22 -10.13 10.43
CA LYS A 93 -2.89 -10.43 10.98
C LYS A 93 -1.91 -9.29 10.71
N ALA A 94 -2.01 -8.65 9.54
CA ALA A 94 -1.17 -7.50 9.23
C ALA A 94 -1.37 -6.37 10.23
N LEU A 95 -2.61 -6.11 10.63
CA LEU A 95 -2.89 -5.12 11.68
C LEU A 95 -2.21 -5.49 12.98
N GLN A 96 -2.24 -6.76 13.35
CA GLN A 96 -1.60 -7.24 14.57
C GLN A 96 -0.08 -7.09 14.53
N HIS A 97 0.49 -7.05 13.32
CA HIS A 97 1.94 -6.92 13.13
C HIS A 97 2.40 -5.50 12.85
N GLY A 98 1.50 -4.52 12.96
CA GLY A 98 1.88 -3.13 12.90
C GLY A 98 1.34 -2.32 11.74
N ALA A 99 0.57 -2.91 10.83
CA ALA A 99 -0.10 -2.13 9.80
C ALA A 99 -1.14 -1.21 10.44
N GLN A 100 -1.29 -0.02 9.88
CA GLN A 100 -2.22 0.98 10.41
C GLN A 100 -3.67 0.62 10.11
N ASP A 101 -3.93 0.09 8.92
CA ASP A 101 -5.27 -0.25 8.46
C ASP A 101 -5.17 -1.16 7.24
N TYR A 102 -6.30 -1.62 6.74
CA TYR A 102 -6.34 -2.36 5.49
C TYR A 102 -7.56 -1.97 4.67
N LEU A 103 -7.44 -2.14 3.35
CA LEU A 103 -8.51 -1.90 2.37
C LEU A 103 -8.64 -3.12 1.48
N VAL A 104 -9.88 -3.45 1.09
CA VAL A 104 -10.15 -4.57 0.19
C VAL A 104 -10.24 -4.05 -1.24
N LYS A 105 -9.40 -4.59 -2.13
CA LYS A 105 -9.32 -4.13 -3.51
C LYS A 105 -10.59 -4.48 -4.29
N GLY A 106 -11.04 -3.53 -5.11
CA GLY A 106 -12.14 -3.74 -6.03
C GLY A 106 -13.51 -3.82 -5.41
N GLU A 107 -13.63 -3.73 -4.10
CA GLU A 107 -14.91 -3.80 -3.42
C GLU A 107 -15.52 -2.41 -3.31
N GLY A 108 -16.78 -2.30 -3.77
CA GLY A 108 -17.53 -1.07 -3.60
C GLY A 108 -17.10 0.12 -4.45
N GLY A 109 -16.27 -0.08 -5.45
CA GLY A 109 -15.85 1.01 -6.33
C GLY A 109 -15.28 2.19 -5.56
N THR A 110 -16.07 3.24 -5.39
CA THR A 110 -15.64 4.45 -4.70
C THR A 110 -15.36 4.23 -3.21
N ASP A 111 -15.86 3.14 -2.63
CA ASP A 111 -15.61 2.82 -1.23
C ASP A 111 -14.21 2.26 -1.00
N PHE A 112 -13.49 1.97 -2.08
CA PHE A 112 -12.16 1.40 -2.01
C PHE A 112 -11.22 2.22 -1.11
N LEU A 113 -11.32 3.54 -1.18
CA LEU A 113 -10.50 4.44 -0.38
C LEU A 113 -11.33 5.30 0.58
N ALA A 114 -12.58 4.97 0.73
CA ALA A 114 -13.42 5.67 1.70
C ALA A 114 -13.21 5.12 3.13
#